data_238c51867b083f65fbe44bb443fa45bd
#
_entry.id   238c51867b083f65fbe44bb443fa45bd
#
_cell.length_a   1.000
_cell.length_b   1.000
_cell.length_c   1.000
_cell.angle_alpha   90.00
_cell.angle_beta   90.00
_cell.angle_gamma   90.00
#
_symmetry.space_group_name_H-M   'P 1'
#
loop_
_entity.id
_entity.type
_entity.pdbx_description
1 polymer ?
#
loop_
_entity_poly.entity_id
_entity_poly.type
_entity_poly.pdbx_seq_one_letter_code
_entity_poly.pdbx_strand_id
1 'polypeptide(L)'
;MIYDTLQEALTDMETLGTWDPDRLIRYFGITYHYTSDLPDNINGYSLPLTRTFFINENTKSPIFVKCHELQHCLLDPTVEPLIDTSMVSNSKIESRANRGAFYIMIKNYLNTTDIEPDDFNILRFAESYQLETKHLLFIRNVAEQ
;
A
#
# COMPACT_ATOMS: atom_id res chain seq x y z
N MET A 1 -15.41 3.11 6.79
CA MET A 1 -14.82 3.66 8.01
C MET A 1 -13.54 4.40 7.64
N ILE A 2 -13.39 5.61 8.14
CA ILE A 2 -12.19 6.43 7.93
C ILE A 2 -11.47 6.55 9.27
N TYR A 3 -10.16 6.31 9.25
CA TYR A 3 -9.33 6.43 10.44
C TYR A 3 -8.67 7.80 10.52
N ASP A 4 -8.48 8.30 11.72
CA ASP A 4 -7.80 9.59 11.91
C ASP A 4 -6.27 9.44 11.74
N THR A 5 -5.72 8.29 12.10
CA THR A 5 -4.27 8.06 12.00
C THR A 5 -3.98 6.70 11.39
N LEU A 6 -2.79 6.60 10.78
CA LEU A 6 -2.31 5.32 10.26
C LEU A 6 -2.19 4.29 11.38
N GLN A 7 -1.73 4.70 12.57
CA GLN A 7 -1.57 3.77 13.69
C GLN A 7 -2.88 3.09 14.07
N GLU A 8 -3.98 3.84 14.07
CA GLU A 8 -5.28 3.27 14.36
C GLU A 8 -5.69 2.21 13.32
N ALA A 9 -5.46 2.50 12.04
CA ALA A 9 -5.76 1.56 10.96
C ALA A 9 -4.92 0.29 11.11
N LEU A 10 -3.63 0.42 11.36
CA LEU A 10 -2.73 -0.73 11.52
C LEU A 10 -3.08 -1.55 12.76
N THR A 11 -3.50 -0.90 13.84
CA THR A 11 -3.92 -1.61 15.05
C THR A 11 -5.15 -2.48 14.79
N ASP A 12 -6.11 -1.96 14.04
CA ASP A 12 -7.28 -2.76 13.67
C ASP A 12 -6.91 -3.93 12.76
N MET A 13 -5.99 -3.72 11.82
CA MET A 13 -5.50 -4.80 10.96
C MET A 13 -4.83 -5.90 11.78
N GLU A 14 -4.06 -5.54 12.79
CA GLU A 14 -3.39 -6.52 13.66
C GLU A 14 -4.40 -7.45 14.32
N THR A 15 -5.57 -6.94 14.70
CA THR A 15 -6.60 -7.75 15.36
C THR A 15 -7.30 -8.71 14.40
N LEU A 16 -7.20 -8.50 13.09
CA LEU A 16 -7.85 -9.36 12.10
C LEU A 16 -7.12 -10.68 11.87
N GLY A 17 -5.87 -10.77 12.27
CA GLY A 17 -5.08 -11.98 12.10
C GLY A 17 -4.62 -12.25 10.67
N THR A 18 -4.67 -11.26 9.79
CA THR A 18 -4.21 -11.40 8.42
C THR A 18 -3.57 -10.11 7.94
N TRP A 19 -2.54 -10.24 7.10
CA TRP A 19 -1.91 -9.12 6.41
C TRP A 19 -2.04 -9.27 4.90
N ASP A 20 -2.87 -10.24 4.45
CA ASP A 20 -3.13 -10.41 3.02
C ASP A 20 -3.91 -9.20 2.48
N PRO A 21 -3.38 -8.49 1.47
CA PRO A 21 -4.03 -7.26 0.99
C PRO A 21 -5.47 -7.46 0.53
N ASP A 22 -5.76 -8.54 -0.18
CA ASP A 22 -7.13 -8.77 -0.67
C ASP A 22 -8.11 -9.04 0.46
N ARG A 23 -7.68 -9.72 1.52
CA ARG A 23 -8.54 -9.94 2.69
C ARG A 23 -8.80 -8.64 3.43
N LEU A 24 -7.76 -7.80 3.58
CA LEU A 24 -7.92 -6.50 4.20
C LEU A 24 -8.88 -5.61 3.42
N ILE A 25 -8.72 -5.56 2.10
CA ILE A 25 -9.58 -4.78 1.22
C ILE A 25 -11.04 -5.21 1.38
N ARG A 26 -11.27 -6.52 1.39
CA ARG A 26 -12.60 -7.08 1.55
C ARG A 26 -13.20 -6.76 2.91
N TYR A 27 -12.39 -6.90 3.96
CA TYR A 27 -12.84 -6.60 5.32
C TYR A 27 -13.33 -5.15 5.45
N PHE A 28 -12.59 -4.21 4.85
CA PHE A 28 -12.95 -2.79 4.94
C PHE A 28 -14.04 -2.37 3.96
N GLY A 29 -14.56 -3.30 3.18
CA GLY A 29 -15.65 -2.99 2.23
C GLY A 29 -15.19 -2.12 1.07
N ILE A 30 -13.95 -2.26 0.65
CA ILE A 30 -13.37 -1.50 -0.45
C ILE A 30 -13.38 -2.36 -1.70
N THR A 31 -13.59 -1.73 -2.86
CA THR A 31 -13.60 -2.39 -4.16
C THR A 31 -12.44 -1.86 -5.00
N TYR A 32 -11.79 -2.71 -5.78
CA TYR A 32 -10.75 -2.26 -6.68
C TYR A 32 -10.84 -2.97 -8.01
N HIS A 33 -10.25 -2.33 -9.03
CA HIS A 33 -10.23 -2.83 -10.39
C HIS A 33 -8.87 -2.55 -11.05
N TYR A 34 -8.42 -3.48 -11.88
CA TYR A 34 -7.31 -3.20 -12.79
C TYR A 34 -7.86 -2.54 -14.04
N THR A 35 -7.11 -1.59 -14.59
CA THR A 35 -7.54 -0.86 -15.79
C THR A 35 -6.37 -0.67 -16.75
N SER A 36 -6.66 -0.71 -18.05
CA SER A 36 -5.71 -0.43 -19.13
C SER A 36 -5.79 1.02 -19.62
N ASP A 37 -6.69 1.82 -19.04
CA ASP A 37 -7.02 3.15 -19.57
C ASP A 37 -6.18 4.28 -18.98
N LEU A 38 -5.19 3.97 -18.15
CA LEU A 38 -4.34 4.98 -17.54
C LEU A 38 -3.05 5.19 -18.32
N PRO A 39 -2.54 6.43 -18.38
CA PRO A 39 -1.20 6.69 -18.93
C PRO A 39 -0.12 5.97 -18.11
N ASP A 40 1.03 5.72 -18.75
CA ASP A 40 2.11 4.97 -18.13
C ASP A 40 2.67 5.62 -16.85
N ASN A 41 2.55 6.95 -16.73
CA ASN A 41 3.05 7.67 -15.56
C ASN A 41 2.07 7.66 -14.37
N ILE A 42 0.91 7.06 -14.51
CA ILE A 42 -0.06 6.94 -13.42
C ILE A 42 -0.19 5.48 -13.04
N ASN A 43 0.21 5.14 -11.82
CA ASN A 43 0.18 3.76 -11.33
C ASN A 43 -1.20 3.35 -10.85
N GLY A 44 -1.97 4.31 -10.34
CA GLY A 44 -3.32 4.06 -9.85
C GLY A 44 -3.97 5.33 -9.37
N TYR A 45 -5.22 5.21 -8.96
CA TYR A 45 -5.91 6.32 -8.31
C TYR A 45 -7.00 5.78 -7.40
N SER A 46 -7.33 6.56 -6.37
CA SER A 46 -8.38 6.18 -5.43
C SER A 46 -9.47 7.24 -5.36
N LEU A 47 -10.66 6.75 -5.09
CA LEU A 47 -11.86 7.55 -4.85
C LEU A 47 -12.33 7.22 -3.43
N PRO A 48 -11.74 7.85 -2.39
CA PRO A 48 -11.95 7.41 -1.01
C PRO A 48 -13.42 7.43 -0.55
N LEU A 49 -14.19 8.43 -0.95
CA LEU A 49 -15.57 8.52 -0.51
C LEU A 49 -16.47 7.44 -1.10
N THR A 50 -16.13 6.92 -2.28
CA THR A 50 -16.85 5.80 -2.86
C THR A 50 -16.22 4.46 -2.53
N ARG A 51 -15.15 4.47 -1.73
CA ARG A 51 -14.43 3.29 -1.26
C ARG A 51 -14.00 2.39 -2.40
N THR A 52 -13.43 3.03 -3.45
CA THR A 52 -13.02 2.34 -4.67
C THR A 52 -11.66 2.87 -5.10
N PHE A 53 -10.82 1.99 -5.65
CA PHE A 53 -9.59 2.43 -6.28
C PHE A 53 -9.30 1.60 -7.54
N PHE A 54 -8.38 2.13 -8.35
CA PHE A 54 -8.01 1.52 -9.63
C PHE A 54 -6.49 1.38 -9.70
N ILE A 55 -6.05 0.29 -10.30
CA ILE A 55 -4.62 -0.02 -10.48
C ILE A 55 -4.35 -0.09 -11.97
N ASN A 56 -3.30 0.60 -12.42
CA ASN A 56 -2.86 0.47 -13.81
C ASN A 56 -2.32 -0.95 -14.01
N GLU A 57 -2.91 -1.69 -14.94
CA GLU A 57 -2.50 -3.07 -15.18
C GLU A 57 -1.06 -3.21 -15.67
N ASN A 58 -0.45 -2.12 -16.14
CA ASN A 58 0.92 -2.10 -16.62
C ASN A 58 1.95 -1.71 -15.56
N THR A 59 1.52 -1.47 -14.32
CA THR A 59 2.47 -1.17 -13.25
C THR A 59 3.35 -2.37 -12.94
N LYS A 60 4.62 -2.12 -12.61
CA LYS A 60 5.58 -3.17 -12.27
C LYS A 60 5.35 -3.76 -10.89
N SER A 61 4.73 -2.99 -9.99
CA SER A 61 4.55 -3.39 -8.59
C SER A 61 3.07 -3.30 -8.20
N PRO A 62 2.21 -4.17 -8.77
CA PRO A 62 0.76 -4.06 -8.54
C PRO A 62 0.38 -4.22 -7.06
N ILE A 63 1.10 -5.05 -6.31
CA ILE A 63 0.78 -5.25 -4.89
C ILE A 63 1.09 -3.98 -4.10
N PHE A 64 2.20 -3.30 -4.40
CA PHE A 64 2.51 -2.03 -3.76
C PHE A 64 1.42 -0.98 -4.06
N VAL A 65 1.02 -0.85 -5.31
CA VAL A 65 -0.03 0.10 -5.70
C VAL A 65 -1.33 -0.25 -4.98
N LYS A 66 -1.69 -1.52 -4.92
CA LYS A 66 -2.87 -1.99 -4.22
C LYS A 66 -2.86 -1.56 -2.75
N CYS A 67 -1.76 -1.81 -2.05
CA CYS A 67 -1.62 -1.46 -0.64
C CYS A 67 -1.58 0.05 -0.42
N HIS A 68 -0.97 0.80 -1.35
CA HIS A 68 -0.90 2.25 -1.32
C HIS A 68 -2.29 2.88 -1.46
N GLU A 69 -3.04 2.44 -2.46
CA GLU A 69 -4.39 2.96 -2.72
C GLU A 69 -5.37 2.58 -1.59
N LEU A 70 -5.19 1.41 -1.00
CA LEU A 70 -5.96 1.02 0.17
C LEU A 70 -5.83 2.06 1.30
N GLN A 71 -4.61 2.56 1.52
CA GLN A 71 -4.38 3.56 2.58
C GLN A 71 -5.18 4.83 2.34
N HIS A 72 -5.25 5.31 1.10
CA HIS A 72 -6.05 6.49 0.78
C HIS A 72 -7.53 6.27 1.12
N CYS A 73 -8.06 5.10 0.82
CA CYS A 73 -9.46 4.80 1.14
C CYS A 73 -9.72 4.71 2.65
N LEU A 74 -8.70 4.40 3.44
CA LEU A 74 -8.84 4.28 4.90
C LEU A 74 -8.57 5.59 5.64
N LEU A 75 -7.77 6.50 5.06
CA LEU A 75 -7.21 7.62 5.79
C LEU A 75 -7.58 8.99 5.23
N ASP A 76 -7.96 9.10 3.96
CA ASP A 76 -8.05 10.38 3.29
C ASP A 76 -9.48 10.69 2.80
N PRO A 77 -10.31 11.36 3.62
CA PRO A 77 -11.72 11.62 3.30
C PRO A 77 -11.86 12.80 2.32
N THR A 78 -11.51 12.57 1.06
CA THR A 78 -11.59 13.60 0.02
C THR A 78 -12.58 13.20 -1.06
N VAL A 79 -13.25 14.22 -1.64
CA VAL A 79 -14.16 14.01 -2.79
C VAL A 79 -13.39 13.95 -4.10
N GLU A 80 -12.15 14.46 -4.12
CA GLU A 80 -11.34 14.46 -5.33
C GLU A 80 -10.54 13.17 -5.45
N PRO A 81 -10.31 12.69 -6.68
CA PRO A 81 -9.45 11.53 -6.87
C PRO A 81 -8.03 11.79 -6.37
N LEU A 82 -7.45 10.80 -5.71
CA LEU A 82 -6.04 10.82 -5.33
C LEU A 82 -5.27 10.00 -6.35
N ILE A 83 -4.42 10.66 -7.13
CA ILE A 83 -3.74 10.09 -8.28
C ILE A 83 -2.30 9.74 -7.90
N ASP A 84 -1.95 8.45 -8.06
CA ASP A 84 -0.60 7.97 -7.80
C ASP A 84 0.20 8.01 -9.09
N THR A 85 1.17 8.93 -9.15
CA THR A 85 2.05 9.07 -10.30
C THR A 85 3.39 8.40 -10.03
N SER A 86 4.13 8.11 -11.09
CA SER A 86 5.49 7.58 -10.97
C SER A 86 6.47 8.62 -10.47
N MET A 87 6.08 9.89 -10.39
CA MET A 87 6.89 10.96 -9.84
C MET A 87 6.88 10.89 -8.32
N VAL A 88 8.04 11.18 -7.69
CA VAL A 88 8.15 11.20 -6.24
C VAL A 88 7.30 12.33 -5.69
N SER A 89 6.35 11.99 -4.83
CA SER A 89 5.54 13.00 -4.14
C SER A 89 6.09 13.16 -2.72
N ASN A 90 6.28 14.42 -2.30
CA ASN A 90 6.72 14.76 -0.96
C ASN A 90 5.55 15.11 -0.04
N SER A 91 4.30 14.90 -0.49
CA SER A 91 3.15 15.22 0.36
C SER A 91 3.07 14.27 1.54
N LYS A 92 2.54 14.77 2.65
CA LYS A 92 2.34 13.95 3.85
C LYS A 92 1.36 12.81 3.61
N ILE A 93 0.36 13.05 2.77
CA ILE A 93 -0.64 12.05 2.42
C ILE A 93 0.01 10.88 1.68
N GLU A 94 0.84 11.17 0.68
CA GLU A 94 1.51 10.14 -0.10
C GLU A 94 2.55 9.39 0.72
N SER A 95 3.30 10.10 1.56
CA SER A 95 4.27 9.47 2.45
C SER A 95 3.59 8.54 3.45
N ARG A 96 2.46 8.94 4.00
CA ARG A 96 1.68 8.11 4.92
C ARG A 96 1.14 6.86 4.22
N ALA A 97 0.64 7.02 3.00
CA ALA A 97 0.15 5.90 2.21
C ALA A 97 1.27 4.90 1.92
N ASN A 98 2.46 5.39 1.58
CA ASN A 98 3.62 4.53 1.36
C ASN A 98 4.02 3.79 2.64
N ARG A 99 4.01 4.46 3.79
CA ARG A 99 4.36 3.83 5.05
C ARG A 99 3.40 2.68 5.38
N GLY A 100 2.10 2.91 5.24
CA GLY A 100 1.12 1.88 5.46
C GLY A 100 1.24 0.72 4.49
N ALA A 101 1.48 1.02 3.21
CA ALA A 101 1.66 0.00 2.19
C ALA A 101 2.84 -0.91 2.50
N PHE A 102 4.02 -0.32 2.79
CA PHE A 102 5.19 -1.13 3.10
C PHE A 102 5.04 -1.92 4.40
N TYR A 103 4.39 -1.34 5.40
CA TYR A 103 4.13 -2.06 6.64
C TYR A 103 3.33 -3.35 6.38
N ILE A 104 2.23 -3.24 5.64
CA ILE A 104 1.40 -4.40 5.28
C ILE A 104 2.21 -5.42 4.47
N MET A 105 2.95 -4.93 3.47
CA MET A 105 3.72 -5.80 2.59
C MET A 105 4.81 -6.57 3.35
N ILE A 106 5.51 -5.89 4.27
CA ILE A 106 6.55 -6.54 5.08
C ILE A 106 5.94 -7.62 5.98
N LYS A 107 4.84 -7.28 6.67
CA LYS A 107 4.17 -8.25 7.55
C LYS A 107 3.68 -9.46 6.77
N ASN A 108 3.06 -9.24 5.62
CA ASN A 108 2.57 -10.32 4.78
C ASN A 108 3.72 -11.17 4.22
N TYR A 109 4.80 -10.51 3.81
CA TYR A 109 5.99 -11.19 3.30
C TYR A 109 6.59 -12.11 4.35
N LEU A 110 6.75 -11.64 5.59
CA LEU A 110 7.29 -12.44 6.68
C LEU A 110 6.38 -13.64 6.98
N ASN A 111 5.07 -13.43 6.97
CA ASN A 111 4.12 -14.50 7.25
C ASN A 111 4.09 -15.57 6.15
N THR A 112 4.16 -15.16 4.89
CA THR A 112 4.04 -16.10 3.76
C THR A 112 5.35 -16.80 3.45
N THR A 113 6.50 -16.22 3.78
CA THR A 113 7.81 -16.84 3.54
C THR A 113 8.36 -17.54 4.78
N ASP A 114 7.70 -17.38 5.92
CA ASP A 114 8.10 -17.97 7.20
C ASP A 114 9.52 -17.52 7.62
N ILE A 115 9.87 -16.28 7.27
CA ILE A 115 11.16 -15.69 7.63
C ILE A 115 11.00 -14.96 8.96
N GLU A 116 11.95 -15.19 9.90
CA GLU A 116 11.97 -14.46 11.15
C GLU A 116 12.28 -12.98 10.92
N PRO A 117 11.68 -12.05 11.70
CA PRO A 117 11.93 -10.62 11.51
C PRO A 117 13.41 -10.23 11.52
N ASP A 118 14.23 -10.89 12.34
CA ASP A 118 15.66 -10.60 12.41
C ASP A 118 16.42 -10.99 11.14
N ASP A 119 15.83 -11.87 10.33
CA ASP A 119 16.42 -12.35 9.09
C ASP A 119 15.88 -11.62 7.86
N PHE A 120 15.11 -10.55 8.07
CA PHE A 120 14.52 -9.78 6.98
C PHE A 120 15.59 -9.12 6.11
N ASN A 121 15.53 -9.39 4.80
CA ASN A 121 16.47 -8.84 3.83
C ASN A 121 15.72 -7.88 2.90
N ILE A 122 16.04 -6.60 3.00
CA ILE A 122 15.36 -5.54 2.26
C ILE A 122 15.48 -5.72 0.75
N LEU A 123 16.67 -6.10 0.28
CA LEU A 123 16.91 -6.26 -1.16
C LEU A 123 16.09 -7.40 -1.74
N ARG A 124 16.02 -8.53 -1.05
CA ARG A 124 15.21 -9.67 -1.48
C ARG A 124 13.72 -9.33 -1.46
N PHE A 125 13.28 -8.62 -0.42
CA PHE A 125 11.91 -8.15 -0.34
C PHE A 125 11.57 -7.24 -1.53
N ALA A 126 12.42 -6.24 -1.80
CA ALA A 126 12.20 -5.31 -2.88
C ALA A 126 12.18 -6.01 -4.25
N GLU A 127 13.09 -6.97 -4.45
CA GLU A 127 13.13 -7.74 -5.70
C GLU A 127 11.87 -8.56 -5.90
N SER A 128 11.36 -9.19 -4.84
CA SER A 128 10.18 -10.06 -4.95
C SER A 128 8.94 -9.30 -5.34
N TYR A 129 8.87 -7.98 -5.04
CA TYR A 129 7.75 -7.12 -5.40
C TYR A 129 8.08 -6.16 -6.53
N GLN A 130 9.27 -6.27 -7.13
CA GLN A 130 9.74 -5.38 -8.20
C GLN A 130 9.69 -3.90 -7.81
N LEU A 131 10.06 -3.61 -6.56
CA LEU A 131 10.10 -2.25 -6.04
C LEU A 131 11.34 -1.51 -6.54
N GLU A 132 11.18 -0.21 -6.78
CA GLU A 132 12.30 0.61 -7.22
C GLU A 132 13.28 0.89 -6.09
N THR A 133 14.56 1.07 -6.45
CA THR A 133 15.62 1.31 -5.46
C THR A 133 15.41 2.59 -4.66
N LYS A 134 14.65 3.55 -5.21
CA LYS A 134 14.34 4.80 -4.50
C LYS A 134 13.59 4.58 -3.19
N HIS A 135 12.92 3.42 -3.04
CA HIS A 135 12.15 3.09 -1.85
C HIS A 135 12.94 2.40 -0.75
N LEU A 136 14.17 1.96 -1.02
CA LEU A 136 14.93 1.10 -0.09
C LEU A 136 15.12 1.72 1.29
N LEU A 137 15.49 3.01 1.36
CA LEU A 137 15.69 3.67 2.64
C LEU A 137 14.38 3.81 3.41
N PHE A 138 13.31 4.13 2.72
CA PHE A 138 11.99 4.26 3.33
C PHE A 138 11.51 2.90 3.89
N ILE A 139 11.69 1.83 3.11
CA ILE A 139 11.34 0.46 3.53
C ILE A 139 12.12 0.08 4.78
N ARG A 140 13.41 0.40 4.82
CA ARG A 140 14.25 0.13 5.97
C ARG A 140 13.71 0.82 7.22
N ASN A 141 13.32 2.09 7.09
CA ASN A 141 12.78 2.84 8.23
C ASN A 141 11.47 2.22 8.72
N VAL A 142 10.62 1.75 7.83
CA VAL A 142 9.38 1.09 8.20
C VAL A 142 9.66 -0.25 8.90
N ALA A 143 10.62 -1.02 8.40
CA ALA A 143 10.95 -2.33 8.95
C ALA A 143 11.52 -2.25 10.37
N GLU A 144 12.14 -1.12 10.73
CA GLU A 144 12.74 -0.91 12.05
C GLU A 144 11.74 -0.46 13.12
N GLN A 145 10.50 -0.26 12.74
CA GLN A 145 9.44 0.16 13.69
C GLN A 145 8.80 -1.01 14.41
#